data_9b68ae5c5728a6604a8e19e184c48a87
#
_entry.id   9b68ae5c5728a6604a8e19e184c48a87
#
_cell.length_a   1.000
_cell.length_b   1.000
_cell.length_c   1.000
_cell.angle_alpha   90.00
_cell.angle_beta   90.00
_cell.angle_gamma   90.00
#
_symmetry.space_group_name_H-M   'P 1'
#
loop_
_entity.id
_entity.type
_entity.pdbx_description
1 polymer ?
#
loop_
_entity_poly.entity_id
_entity_poly.type
_entity_poly.pdbx_seq_one_letter_code
_entity_poly.pdbx_strand_id
1 'polypeptide(L)'
;MRPPRDAAETRVHDIAQRLARHQRCDRAGTLTPTLSDPLMARLRDFVQAGEAVHMVLPAFPAKSPSRRKVLGTLPDLAEALSLDALERLCARIAAIHPAGARLTICSDGHVFGPTIGVSDPVIDQYQAGIKDMIARRGLRHLDTFCLLDGEHLHGTAAPTPEQRRAALMMRHGHPLADIRSELLRTDGGLRQLCGIIRFMAEDDWRPDDPRSATQIQRHAKSRAYQVIQHSLAWGDFLQQRFPRSLRLSIHPQAHGSDKLGIHMLPTADAWLTPWHAVAVDLGDRTVLMKRHQAENQGARLVHVEGRPSHYRVWPDRRRRVLQDRAAA
;
A
#
# COMPACT_ATOMS: atom_id res chain seq x y z
N MET A 1 27.24 12.76 -19.83
CA MET A 1 27.04 12.55 -21.29
C MET A 1 25.63 12.02 -21.48
N ARG A 2 24.74 12.73 -22.18
CA ARG A 2 23.37 12.25 -22.46
C ARG A 2 23.42 11.08 -23.43
N PRO A 3 22.67 9.98 -23.21
CA PRO A 3 22.64 8.85 -24.14
C PRO A 3 22.01 9.29 -25.48
N PRO A 4 22.33 8.59 -26.61
CA PRO A 4 21.63 8.78 -27.87
C PRO A 4 20.11 8.62 -27.68
N ARG A 5 19.29 9.36 -28.43
CA ARG A 5 17.81 9.35 -28.27
C ARG A 5 17.22 7.94 -28.34
N ASP A 6 17.67 7.10 -29.25
CA ASP A 6 17.19 5.73 -29.40
C ASP A 6 17.50 4.85 -28.19
N ALA A 7 18.70 5.00 -27.60
CA ALA A 7 19.09 4.26 -26.40
C ALA A 7 18.32 4.72 -25.15
N ALA A 8 17.92 6.00 -25.08
CA ALA A 8 17.09 6.52 -24.01
C ALA A 8 15.65 5.97 -24.09
N GLU A 9 15.04 5.98 -25.28
CA GLU A 9 13.68 5.45 -25.46
C GLU A 9 13.62 3.92 -25.24
N THR A 10 14.61 3.16 -25.69
CA THR A 10 14.71 1.73 -25.37
C THR A 10 14.75 1.51 -23.87
N ARG A 11 15.55 2.29 -23.13
CA ARG A 11 15.62 2.20 -21.66
C ARG A 11 14.31 2.57 -20.98
N VAL A 12 13.62 3.62 -21.44
CA VAL A 12 12.28 4.00 -20.96
C VAL A 12 11.31 2.83 -21.11
N HIS A 13 11.31 2.20 -22.28
CA HIS A 13 10.44 1.06 -22.57
C HIS A 13 10.77 -0.15 -21.67
N ASP A 14 12.04 -0.47 -21.48
CA ASP A 14 12.49 -1.56 -20.62
C ASP A 14 12.11 -1.35 -19.16
N ILE A 15 12.23 -0.13 -18.64
CA ILE A 15 11.80 0.20 -17.27
C ILE A 15 10.28 0.09 -17.17
N ALA A 16 9.55 0.64 -18.16
CA ALA A 16 8.09 0.57 -18.21
C ALA A 16 7.58 -0.88 -18.18
N GLN A 17 8.19 -1.78 -18.93
CA GLN A 17 7.85 -3.21 -18.90
C GLN A 17 8.08 -3.84 -17.52
N ARG A 18 9.15 -3.45 -16.81
CA ARG A 18 9.40 -3.97 -15.45
C ARG A 18 8.34 -3.49 -14.46
N LEU A 19 7.99 -2.22 -14.52
CA LEU A 19 6.92 -1.65 -13.68
C LEU A 19 5.57 -2.30 -14.00
N ALA A 20 5.25 -2.50 -15.28
CA ALA A 20 4.00 -3.10 -15.73
C ALA A 20 3.79 -4.52 -15.21
N ARG A 21 4.85 -5.32 -15.01
CA ARG A 21 4.76 -6.67 -14.42
C ARG A 21 4.31 -6.67 -12.97
N HIS A 22 4.42 -5.55 -12.27
CA HIS A 22 3.94 -5.38 -10.90
C HIS A 22 2.58 -4.68 -10.84
N GLN A 23 1.99 -4.37 -12.00
CA GLN A 23 0.73 -3.65 -12.07
C GLN A 23 -0.41 -4.44 -11.43
N ARG A 24 -1.15 -3.77 -10.57
CA ARG A 24 -2.40 -4.24 -9.98
C ARG A 24 -3.56 -3.79 -10.85
N CYS A 25 -4.18 -4.74 -11.56
CA CYS A 25 -5.34 -4.47 -12.41
C CYS A 25 -6.65 -4.80 -11.69
N ASP A 26 -7.68 -4.01 -11.95
CA ASP A 26 -9.02 -4.21 -11.40
C ASP A 26 -9.79 -5.35 -12.12
N ARG A 27 -9.36 -5.70 -13.32
CA ARG A 27 -9.95 -6.79 -14.12
C ARG A 27 -8.86 -7.77 -14.53
N ALA A 28 -9.09 -9.04 -14.28
CA ALA A 28 -8.35 -10.13 -14.92
C ALA A 28 -8.75 -10.17 -16.40
N GLY A 29 -8.05 -9.46 -17.26
CA GLY A 29 -8.37 -9.38 -18.69
C GLY A 29 -7.22 -8.81 -19.51
N THR A 30 -6.55 -9.63 -20.25
CA THR A 30 -6.09 -9.61 -21.65
C THR A 30 -5.38 -8.38 -22.24
N LEU A 31 -5.18 -7.28 -21.58
CA LEU A 31 -4.34 -6.19 -22.09
C LEU A 31 -2.92 -6.36 -21.58
N THR A 32 -1.97 -6.31 -22.48
CA THR A 32 -0.54 -6.19 -22.11
C THR A 32 -0.43 -5.02 -21.14
N PRO A 33 0.09 -5.22 -19.92
CA PRO A 33 0.20 -4.16 -18.95
C PRO A 33 1.07 -3.04 -19.54
N THR A 34 0.48 -1.87 -19.75
CA THR A 34 1.19 -0.68 -20.26
C THR A 34 1.03 0.46 -19.28
N LEU A 35 2.09 1.26 -19.15
CA LEU A 35 2.01 2.48 -18.37
C LEU A 35 1.17 3.53 -19.15
N SER A 36 0.46 4.37 -18.40
CA SER A 36 -0.25 5.52 -18.96
C SER A 36 0.72 6.57 -19.51
N ASP A 37 0.26 7.41 -20.43
CA ASP A 37 1.06 8.49 -21.03
C ASP A 37 1.68 9.43 -19.99
N PRO A 38 0.97 9.86 -18.91
CA PRO A 38 1.58 10.68 -17.87
C PRO A 38 2.74 9.97 -17.15
N LEU A 39 2.63 8.66 -16.87
CA LEU A 39 3.71 7.89 -16.25
C LEU A 39 4.88 7.69 -17.20
N MET A 40 4.61 7.44 -18.49
CA MET A 40 5.65 7.34 -19.53
C MET A 40 6.40 8.66 -19.71
N ALA A 41 5.70 9.79 -19.71
CA ALA A 41 6.31 11.13 -19.79
C ALA A 41 7.28 11.38 -18.62
N ARG A 42 6.81 11.14 -17.38
CA ARG A 42 7.66 11.28 -16.17
C ARG A 42 8.88 10.35 -16.19
N LEU A 43 8.70 9.13 -16.68
CA LEU A 43 9.81 8.18 -16.80
C LEU A 43 10.86 8.65 -17.82
N ARG A 44 10.40 9.22 -18.95
CA ARG A 44 11.33 9.86 -19.94
C ARG A 44 12.13 10.99 -19.30
N ASP A 45 11.49 11.84 -18.50
CA ASP A 45 12.17 12.96 -17.84
C ASP A 45 13.35 12.47 -16.99
N PHE A 46 13.17 11.40 -16.18
CA PHE A 46 14.25 10.82 -15.39
C PHE A 46 15.37 10.25 -16.26
N VAL A 47 15.02 9.48 -17.28
CA VAL A 47 16.00 8.82 -18.15
C VAL A 47 16.80 9.85 -18.96
N GLN A 48 16.13 10.88 -19.50
CA GLN A 48 16.78 11.94 -20.29
C GLN A 48 17.64 12.85 -19.42
N ALA A 49 17.24 13.11 -18.18
CA ALA A 49 18.04 13.87 -17.23
C ALA A 49 19.24 13.07 -16.70
N GLY A 50 19.27 11.74 -16.87
CA GLY A 50 20.26 10.86 -16.27
C GLY A 50 20.14 10.80 -14.75
N GLU A 51 18.92 10.97 -14.22
CA GLU A 51 18.61 10.94 -12.78
C GLU A 51 18.03 9.58 -12.39
N ALA A 52 18.20 9.21 -11.11
CA ALA A 52 17.58 8.00 -10.57
C ALA A 52 16.04 8.09 -10.63
N VAL A 53 15.38 7.02 -11.09
CA VAL A 53 13.92 6.97 -11.13
C VAL A 53 13.38 7.00 -9.71
N HIS A 54 12.79 8.11 -9.31
CA HIS A 54 12.21 8.28 -7.99
C HIS A 54 10.74 7.91 -7.99
N MET A 55 10.40 6.90 -7.20
CA MET A 55 9.03 6.42 -6.98
C MET A 55 8.54 6.78 -5.58
N VAL A 56 7.25 7.07 -5.44
CA VAL A 56 6.61 7.41 -4.17
C VAL A 56 5.39 6.51 -3.97
N LEU A 57 5.32 5.84 -2.83
CA LEU A 57 4.25 4.89 -2.50
C LEU A 57 3.62 5.21 -1.15
N PRO A 58 2.39 5.76 -1.08
CA PRO A 58 1.59 5.77 0.13
C PRO A 58 1.28 4.35 0.58
N ALA A 59 1.82 3.93 1.72
CA ALA A 59 1.73 2.54 2.19
C ALA A 59 2.21 2.40 3.64
N PHE A 60 1.96 1.23 4.24
CA PHE A 60 2.40 0.86 5.58
C PHE A 60 1.93 1.83 6.67
N PRO A 61 0.60 2.08 6.78
CA PRO A 61 0.05 2.99 7.79
C PRO A 61 0.22 2.45 9.21
N ALA A 62 -0.27 1.26 9.44
CA ALA A 62 -0.22 0.45 10.66
C ALA A 62 -0.93 -0.87 10.40
N LYS A 63 -0.74 -1.87 11.25
CA LYS A 63 -1.55 -3.11 11.20
C LYS A 63 -3.02 -2.80 11.49
N SER A 64 -3.92 -3.50 10.77
CA SER A 64 -5.35 -3.49 11.06
C SER A 64 -5.62 -3.79 12.54
N PRO A 65 -6.57 -3.11 13.20
CA PRO A 65 -6.94 -3.43 14.58
C PRO A 65 -7.66 -4.77 14.71
N SER A 66 -8.04 -5.39 13.60
CA SER A 66 -8.75 -6.67 13.58
C SER A 66 -7.82 -7.87 13.68
N ARG A 67 -7.85 -8.56 14.82
CA ARG A 67 -7.12 -9.82 15.02
C ARG A 67 -7.58 -10.98 14.10
N ARG A 68 -8.70 -10.81 13.40
CA ARG A 68 -9.12 -11.75 12.37
C ARG A 68 -8.34 -11.61 11.06
N LYS A 69 -7.67 -10.47 10.86
CA LYS A 69 -6.90 -10.17 9.66
C LYS A 69 -5.40 -10.37 9.86
N VAL A 70 -4.88 -9.98 11.02
CA VAL A 70 -3.44 -9.85 11.30
C VAL A 70 -3.01 -10.58 12.57
N LEU A 71 -1.69 -10.75 12.78
CA LEU A 71 -1.13 -11.41 13.95
C LEU A 71 -1.05 -10.49 15.17
N GLY A 72 -0.79 -9.22 14.94
CA GLY A 72 -0.59 -8.23 16.00
C GLY A 72 -0.48 -6.82 15.46
N THR A 73 0.08 -5.89 16.22
CA THR A 73 0.24 -4.48 15.88
C THR A 73 1.60 -4.16 15.24
N LEU A 74 2.57 -5.04 15.37
CA LEU A 74 3.93 -4.86 14.84
C LEU A 74 4.05 -5.46 13.43
N PRO A 75 5.00 -4.98 12.61
CA PRO A 75 5.33 -5.59 11.34
C PRO A 75 5.77 -7.05 11.52
N ASP A 76 5.38 -7.89 10.57
CA ASP A 76 5.71 -9.32 10.55
C ASP A 76 6.29 -9.74 9.19
N LEU A 77 6.29 -11.05 8.88
CA LEU A 77 6.83 -11.55 7.62
C LEU A 77 6.11 -10.99 6.39
N ALA A 78 4.84 -10.60 6.50
CA ALA A 78 4.10 -10.01 5.37
C ALA A 78 4.71 -8.67 4.95
N GLU A 79 5.06 -7.81 5.91
CA GLU A 79 5.76 -6.55 5.64
C GLU A 79 7.18 -6.81 5.13
N ALA A 80 7.94 -7.70 5.77
CA ALA A 80 9.31 -8.01 5.39
C ALA A 80 9.41 -8.44 3.92
N LEU A 81 8.57 -9.38 3.48
CA LEU A 81 8.55 -9.86 2.09
C LEU A 81 8.05 -8.79 1.11
N SER A 82 7.16 -7.91 1.57
CA SER A 82 6.69 -6.78 0.75
C SER A 82 7.78 -5.74 0.53
N LEU A 83 8.55 -5.43 1.57
CA LEU A 83 9.72 -4.56 1.46
C LEU A 83 10.76 -5.16 0.52
N ASP A 84 11.04 -6.46 0.61
CA ASP A 84 11.93 -7.17 -0.32
C ASP A 84 11.43 -7.10 -1.78
N ALA A 85 10.12 -7.16 -2.00
CA ALA A 85 9.55 -7.06 -3.33
C ALA A 85 9.76 -5.66 -3.93
N LEU A 86 9.60 -4.60 -3.12
CA LEU A 86 9.86 -3.22 -3.52
C LEU A 86 11.35 -2.97 -3.79
N GLU A 87 12.22 -3.50 -2.93
CA GLU A 87 13.67 -3.45 -3.13
C GLU A 87 14.08 -4.11 -4.44
N ARG A 88 13.57 -5.34 -4.70
CA ARG A 88 13.84 -6.04 -5.96
C ARG A 88 13.33 -5.30 -7.19
N LEU A 89 12.20 -4.58 -7.09
CA LEU A 89 11.71 -3.72 -8.17
C LEU A 89 12.73 -2.63 -8.50
N CYS A 90 13.21 -1.90 -7.50
CA CYS A 90 14.21 -0.86 -7.66
C CYS A 90 15.53 -1.40 -8.20
N ALA A 91 16.02 -2.51 -7.67
CA ALA A 91 17.25 -3.17 -8.13
C ALA A 91 17.15 -3.62 -9.60
N ARG A 92 16.00 -4.13 -10.05
CA ARG A 92 15.79 -4.48 -11.46
C ARG A 92 15.78 -3.28 -12.40
N ILE A 93 15.35 -2.12 -11.93
CA ILE A 93 15.45 -0.86 -12.69
C ILE A 93 16.91 -0.39 -12.70
N ALA A 94 17.60 -0.44 -11.57
CA ALA A 94 19.02 -0.07 -11.47
C ALA A 94 19.92 -0.91 -12.38
N ALA A 95 19.57 -2.18 -12.62
CA ALA A 95 20.33 -3.05 -13.53
C ALA A 95 20.31 -2.57 -15.01
N ILE A 96 19.36 -1.72 -15.40
CA ILE A 96 19.21 -1.22 -16.79
C ILE A 96 19.34 0.29 -16.91
N HIS A 97 19.25 1.01 -15.78
CA HIS A 97 19.38 2.45 -15.73
C HIS A 97 20.55 2.82 -14.82
N PRO A 98 21.68 3.36 -15.36
CA PRO A 98 22.91 3.60 -14.59
C PRO A 98 22.72 4.52 -13.39
N ALA A 99 21.79 5.49 -13.47
CA ALA A 99 21.46 6.37 -12.36
C ALA A 99 20.62 5.65 -11.27
N GLY A 100 20.12 4.43 -11.56
CA GLY A 100 19.38 3.62 -10.62
C GLY A 100 17.92 3.99 -10.43
N ALA A 101 17.35 3.49 -9.34
CA ALA A 101 16.00 3.82 -8.88
C ALA A 101 15.97 3.88 -7.36
N ARG A 102 15.03 4.64 -6.82
CA ARG A 102 14.73 4.71 -5.39
C ARG A 102 13.23 4.79 -5.17
N LEU A 103 12.77 4.30 -4.04
CA LEU A 103 11.37 4.34 -3.66
C LEU A 103 11.23 4.89 -2.24
N THR A 104 10.46 5.97 -2.11
CA THR A 104 10.09 6.53 -0.82
C THR A 104 8.73 5.97 -0.40
N ILE A 105 8.70 5.20 0.68
CA ILE A 105 7.48 4.73 1.33
C ILE A 105 6.91 5.89 2.15
N CYS A 106 5.77 6.42 1.72
CA CYS A 106 5.12 7.54 2.40
C CYS A 106 4.07 7.01 3.37
N SER A 107 4.51 6.67 4.60
CA SER A 107 3.63 6.11 5.62
C SER A 107 2.53 7.08 6.00
N ASP A 108 1.29 6.64 5.80
CA ASP A 108 0.06 7.41 6.01
C ASP A 108 -0.65 7.07 7.35
N GLY A 109 0.04 6.37 8.25
CA GLY A 109 -0.51 5.99 9.56
C GLY A 109 -1.00 7.18 10.38
N HIS A 110 -0.17 8.19 10.57
CA HIS A 110 -0.56 9.41 11.30
C HIS A 110 -1.65 10.22 10.56
N VAL A 111 -1.80 10.05 9.26
CA VAL A 111 -2.89 10.68 8.50
C VAL A 111 -4.23 10.03 8.85
N PHE A 112 -4.26 8.71 8.96
CA PHE A 112 -5.48 7.93 9.15
C PHE A 112 -5.78 7.54 10.60
N GLY A 113 -4.82 7.57 11.51
CA GLY A 113 -4.86 6.98 12.86
C GLY A 113 -6.23 6.97 13.54
N PRO A 114 -6.82 8.13 13.85
CA PRO A 114 -8.13 8.18 14.50
C PRO A 114 -9.24 7.55 13.65
N THR A 115 -9.17 7.73 12.32
CA THR A 115 -10.20 7.22 11.40
C THR A 115 -10.15 5.70 11.26
N ILE A 116 -8.97 5.09 11.35
CA ILE A 116 -8.81 3.62 11.29
C ILE A 116 -8.81 2.97 12.68
N GLY A 117 -8.97 3.74 13.75
CA GLY A 117 -9.02 3.23 15.11
C GLY A 117 -7.67 2.74 15.66
N VAL A 118 -6.57 3.32 15.20
CA VAL A 118 -5.20 3.03 15.67
C VAL A 118 -4.61 4.27 16.30
N SER A 119 -4.10 4.16 17.53
CA SER A 119 -3.49 5.28 18.26
C SER A 119 -2.12 5.65 17.72
N ASP A 120 -1.73 6.92 17.84
CA ASP A 120 -0.43 7.42 17.39
C ASP A 120 0.77 6.64 17.97
N PRO A 121 0.83 6.25 19.26
CA PRO A 121 1.91 5.42 19.77
C PRO A 121 2.03 4.04 19.10
N VAL A 122 0.92 3.42 18.70
CA VAL A 122 0.93 2.14 17.97
C VAL A 122 1.46 2.34 16.55
N ILE A 123 1.11 3.46 15.92
CA ILE A 123 1.62 3.86 14.61
C ILE A 123 3.13 4.09 14.68
N ASP A 124 3.61 4.81 15.71
CA ASP A 124 5.04 5.05 15.92
C ASP A 124 5.84 3.74 16.04
N GLN A 125 5.33 2.80 16.83
CA GLN A 125 5.97 1.47 16.99
C GLN A 125 6.00 0.70 15.68
N TYR A 126 4.91 0.73 14.92
CA TYR A 126 4.84 0.07 13.61
C TYR A 126 5.82 0.69 12.62
N GLN A 127 5.88 2.02 12.51
CA GLN A 127 6.79 2.72 11.63
C GLN A 127 8.26 2.52 12.02
N ALA A 128 8.57 2.53 13.33
CA ALA A 128 9.90 2.18 13.82
C ALA A 128 10.29 0.76 13.41
N GLY A 129 9.36 -0.19 13.50
CA GLY A 129 9.56 -1.57 13.03
C GLY A 129 9.82 -1.68 11.52
N ILE A 130 9.14 -0.88 10.70
CA ILE A 130 9.40 -0.82 9.24
C ILE A 130 10.79 -0.26 8.95
N LYS A 131 11.19 0.86 9.60
CA LYS A 131 12.53 1.46 9.46
C LYS A 131 13.63 0.47 9.87
N ASP A 132 13.43 -0.23 10.97
CA ASP A 132 14.34 -1.25 11.48
C ASP A 132 14.44 -2.47 10.53
N MET A 133 13.33 -2.93 9.94
CA MET A 133 13.36 -3.97 8.90
C MET A 133 14.16 -3.55 7.67
N ILE A 134 13.97 -2.33 7.18
CA ILE A 134 14.72 -1.77 6.05
C ILE A 134 16.21 -1.77 6.37
N ALA A 135 16.60 -1.27 7.55
CA ALA A 135 17.99 -1.18 7.97
C ALA A 135 18.64 -2.56 8.13
N ARG A 136 18.02 -3.48 8.91
CA ARG A 136 18.57 -4.82 9.18
C ARG A 136 18.68 -5.69 7.94
N ARG A 137 17.79 -5.51 6.95
CA ARG A 137 17.80 -6.25 5.69
C ARG A 137 18.68 -5.60 4.62
N GLY A 138 19.25 -4.43 4.89
CA GLY A 138 20.13 -3.72 3.96
C GLY A 138 19.42 -3.29 2.68
N LEU A 139 18.14 -2.87 2.76
CA LEU A 139 17.33 -2.47 1.60
C LEU A 139 17.72 -1.04 1.18
N ARG A 140 18.63 -0.94 0.23
CA ARG A 140 19.35 0.32 -0.09
C ARG A 140 18.58 1.28 -0.98
N HIS A 141 17.56 0.78 -1.69
CA HIS A 141 16.75 1.58 -2.60
C HIS A 141 15.48 2.14 -1.95
N LEU A 142 15.20 1.72 -0.70
CA LEU A 142 14.01 2.12 0.04
C LEU A 142 14.33 3.21 1.04
N ASP A 143 13.47 4.20 1.10
CA ASP A 143 13.46 5.27 2.09
C ASP A 143 12.06 5.42 2.67
N THR A 144 11.91 6.09 3.81
CA THR A 144 10.63 6.33 4.48
C THR A 144 10.38 7.81 4.68
N PHE A 145 9.12 8.19 4.53
CA PHE A 145 8.62 9.52 4.81
C PHE A 145 7.26 9.42 5.49
N CYS A 146 6.96 10.25 6.46
CA CYS A 146 5.66 10.29 7.12
C CYS A 146 5.20 11.72 7.40
N LEU A 147 3.97 11.86 7.90
CA LEU A 147 3.41 13.17 8.23
C LEU A 147 4.28 13.96 9.22
N LEU A 148 5.01 13.27 10.11
CA LEU A 148 5.87 13.90 11.12
C LEU A 148 7.21 14.40 10.55
N ASP A 149 7.63 13.93 9.38
CA ASP A 149 8.86 14.36 8.71
C ASP A 149 8.67 15.64 7.89
N GLY A 150 7.43 16.15 7.78
CA GLY A 150 7.13 17.43 7.11
C GLY A 150 7.72 18.63 7.86
N GLU A 151 7.86 19.77 7.16
CA GLU A 151 8.38 21.01 7.72
C GLU A 151 7.63 21.40 9.00
N HIS A 152 8.37 21.81 10.03
CA HIS A 152 7.80 22.28 11.27
C HIS A 152 6.95 23.53 11.01
N LEU A 153 5.72 23.51 11.51
CA LEU A 153 4.95 24.75 11.68
C LEU A 153 5.76 25.65 12.60
N HIS A 154 6.02 26.89 12.19
CA HIS A 154 6.83 27.84 12.95
C HIS A 154 6.36 27.92 14.39
N GLY A 155 7.22 27.58 15.35
CA GLY A 155 6.96 27.61 16.79
C GLY A 155 8.06 26.87 17.57
N THR A 156 8.17 27.16 18.87
CA THR A 156 9.21 26.64 19.77
C THR A 156 8.99 25.18 20.19
N ALA A 157 7.81 24.60 19.97
CA ALA A 157 7.49 23.22 20.28
C ALA A 157 7.20 22.43 19.00
N ALA A 158 7.68 21.18 18.92
CA ALA A 158 7.37 20.27 17.82
C ALA A 158 5.84 20.00 17.82
N PRO A 159 5.13 20.19 16.68
CA PRO A 159 3.70 19.99 16.62
C PRO A 159 3.32 18.53 16.83
N THR A 160 2.24 18.30 17.55
CA THR A 160 1.68 16.95 17.78
C THR A 160 1.17 16.33 16.47
N PRO A 161 1.02 14.99 16.39
CA PRO A 161 0.41 14.33 15.23
C PRO A 161 -0.98 14.89 14.90
N GLU A 162 -1.79 15.22 15.91
CA GLU A 162 -3.10 15.85 15.73
C GLU A 162 -3.01 17.22 15.07
N GLN A 163 -2.10 18.09 15.54
CA GLN A 163 -1.87 19.41 14.94
C GLN A 163 -1.41 19.30 13.48
N ARG A 164 -0.57 18.31 13.17
CA ARG A 164 -0.13 18.05 11.79
C ARG A 164 -1.25 17.55 10.90
N ARG A 165 -2.12 16.64 11.42
CA ARG A 165 -3.35 16.23 10.71
C ARG A 165 -4.25 17.41 10.41
N ALA A 166 -4.50 18.27 11.41
CA ALA A 166 -5.31 19.47 11.22
C ALA A 166 -4.72 20.41 10.16
N ALA A 167 -3.42 20.65 10.19
CA ALA A 167 -2.73 21.47 9.19
C ALA A 167 -2.79 20.85 7.79
N LEU A 168 -2.64 19.52 7.65
CA LEU A 168 -2.81 18.81 6.39
C LEU A 168 -4.22 19.03 5.83
N MET A 169 -5.24 18.81 6.66
CA MET A 169 -6.63 18.94 6.24
C MET A 169 -7.01 20.39 5.93
N MET A 170 -6.48 21.36 6.65
CA MET A 170 -6.70 22.79 6.37
C MET A 170 -6.10 23.20 5.01
N ARG A 171 -4.94 22.68 4.62
CA ARG A 171 -4.23 23.05 3.38
C ARG A 171 -4.67 22.25 2.16
N HIS A 172 -4.99 20.97 2.34
CA HIS A 172 -5.21 20.00 1.26
C HIS A 172 -6.55 19.27 1.36
N GLY A 173 -7.36 19.55 2.38
CA GLY A 173 -8.65 18.87 2.56
C GLY A 173 -9.66 19.29 1.52
N HIS A 174 -10.34 18.29 0.93
CA HIS A 174 -11.46 18.50 0.01
C HIS A 174 -12.79 18.47 0.78
N PRO A 175 -13.80 19.27 0.36
CA PRO A 175 -15.13 19.20 0.96
C PRO A 175 -15.75 17.80 0.82
N LEU A 176 -16.33 17.27 1.89
CA LEU A 176 -16.95 15.94 1.86
C LEU A 176 -18.12 15.85 0.87
N ALA A 177 -18.81 16.96 0.62
CA ALA A 177 -19.91 17.00 -0.37
C ALA A 177 -19.39 16.73 -1.78
N ASP A 178 -18.28 17.34 -2.15
CA ASP A 178 -17.65 17.17 -3.47
C ASP A 178 -17.12 15.75 -3.64
N ILE A 179 -16.46 15.21 -2.62
CA ILE A 179 -15.98 13.82 -2.62
C ILE A 179 -17.14 12.84 -2.80
N ARG A 180 -18.27 13.04 -2.09
CA ARG A 180 -19.45 12.19 -2.22
C ARG A 180 -20.02 12.23 -3.63
N SER A 181 -20.17 13.43 -4.19
CA SER A 181 -20.66 13.64 -5.54
C SER A 181 -19.77 12.91 -6.56
N GLU A 182 -18.47 13.08 -6.47
CA GLU A 182 -17.50 12.47 -7.39
C GLU A 182 -17.52 10.94 -7.31
N LEU A 183 -17.48 10.37 -6.10
CA LEU A 183 -17.50 8.92 -5.90
C LEU A 183 -18.77 8.26 -6.41
N LEU A 184 -19.91 8.93 -6.29
CA LEU A 184 -21.20 8.38 -6.73
C LEU A 184 -21.43 8.53 -8.24
N ARG A 185 -20.65 9.38 -8.93
CA ARG A 185 -20.78 9.64 -10.35
C ARG A 185 -20.10 8.59 -11.23
N THR A 186 -19.14 7.84 -10.70
CA THR A 186 -18.35 6.87 -11.48
C THR A 186 -18.40 5.47 -10.89
N ASP A 187 -18.42 4.44 -11.74
CA ASP A 187 -18.32 3.04 -11.29
C ASP A 187 -17.03 2.76 -10.53
N GLY A 188 -15.91 3.41 -10.90
CA GLY A 188 -14.64 3.31 -10.20
C GLY A 188 -14.73 3.87 -8.78
N GLY A 189 -15.34 5.04 -8.62
CA GLY A 189 -15.58 5.66 -7.32
C GLY A 189 -16.48 4.80 -6.42
N LEU A 190 -17.56 4.26 -6.96
CA LEU A 190 -18.44 3.35 -6.22
C LEU A 190 -17.71 2.08 -5.76
N ARG A 191 -16.92 1.45 -6.64
CA ARG A 191 -16.10 0.27 -6.27
C ARG A 191 -15.10 0.60 -5.18
N GLN A 192 -14.42 1.74 -5.28
CA GLN A 192 -13.49 2.21 -4.25
C GLN A 192 -14.20 2.40 -2.91
N LEU A 193 -15.31 3.12 -2.89
CA LEU A 193 -16.10 3.37 -1.68
C LEU A 193 -16.58 2.05 -1.06
N CYS A 194 -17.16 1.14 -1.85
CA CYS A 194 -17.63 -0.17 -1.37
C CYS A 194 -16.48 -1.02 -0.81
N GLY A 195 -15.31 -1.00 -1.48
CA GLY A 195 -14.12 -1.70 -1.00
C GLY A 195 -13.68 -1.18 0.38
N ILE A 196 -13.57 0.13 0.57
CA ILE A 196 -13.18 0.74 1.84
C ILE A 196 -14.22 0.47 2.93
N ILE A 197 -15.53 0.60 2.63
CA ILE A 197 -16.61 0.27 3.58
C ILE A 197 -16.48 -1.18 4.06
N ARG A 198 -16.26 -2.13 3.15
CA ARG A 198 -16.08 -3.55 3.50
C ARG A 198 -14.91 -3.72 4.46
N PHE A 199 -13.75 -3.13 4.17
CA PHE A 199 -12.57 -3.22 5.03
C PHE A 199 -12.81 -2.60 6.41
N MET A 200 -13.44 -1.43 6.47
CA MET A 200 -13.79 -0.76 7.73
C MET A 200 -14.78 -1.58 8.58
N ALA A 201 -15.80 -2.15 7.95
CA ALA A 201 -16.77 -3.00 8.64
C ALA A 201 -16.12 -4.27 9.21
N GLU A 202 -15.20 -4.88 8.46
CA GLU A 202 -14.43 -6.04 8.94
C GLU A 202 -13.46 -5.67 10.08
N ASP A 203 -12.91 -4.46 10.09
CA ASP A 203 -12.03 -3.98 11.17
C ASP A 203 -12.83 -3.68 12.44
N ASP A 204 -14.05 -3.20 12.29
CA ASP A 204 -14.94 -2.90 13.42
C ASP A 204 -15.60 -4.16 14.01
N TRP A 205 -15.68 -5.25 13.26
CA TRP A 205 -16.40 -6.44 13.69
C TRP A 205 -15.76 -7.12 14.91
N ARG A 206 -16.59 -7.47 15.91
CA ARG A 206 -16.24 -8.26 17.10
C ARG A 206 -17.29 -9.34 17.30
N PRO A 207 -16.94 -10.53 17.86
CA PRO A 207 -17.91 -11.61 18.14
C PRO A 207 -19.08 -11.14 19.02
N ASP A 208 -18.78 -10.33 20.03
CA ASP A 208 -19.74 -9.87 21.04
C ASP A 208 -20.11 -8.37 20.84
N ASP A 209 -20.07 -7.89 19.60
CA ASP A 209 -20.42 -6.49 19.31
C ASP A 209 -21.92 -6.26 19.53
N PRO A 210 -22.31 -5.33 20.41
CA PRO A 210 -23.72 -5.05 20.66
C PRO A 210 -24.42 -4.37 19.48
N ARG A 211 -23.67 -3.86 18.51
CA ARG A 211 -24.21 -3.19 17.32
C ARG A 211 -24.73 -4.21 16.31
N SER A 212 -25.85 -3.92 15.68
CA SER A 212 -26.34 -4.69 14.55
C SER A 212 -25.40 -4.55 13.33
N ALA A 213 -25.45 -5.50 12.40
CA ALA A 213 -24.71 -5.43 11.14
C ALA A 213 -24.99 -4.11 10.38
N THR A 214 -26.22 -3.63 10.40
CA THR A 214 -26.60 -2.33 9.77
C THR A 214 -25.93 -1.14 10.46
N GLN A 215 -25.81 -1.17 11.78
CA GLN A 215 -25.11 -0.11 12.52
C GLN A 215 -23.61 -0.12 12.23
N ILE A 216 -23.00 -1.30 12.18
CA ILE A 216 -21.58 -1.45 11.79
C ILE A 216 -21.36 -0.93 10.37
N GLN A 217 -22.21 -1.29 9.41
CA GLN A 217 -22.12 -0.81 8.03
C GLN A 217 -22.29 0.72 7.92
N ARG A 218 -23.24 1.30 8.65
CA ARG A 218 -23.46 2.75 8.67
C ARG A 218 -22.22 3.48 9.22
N HIS A 219 -21.66 2.99 10.33
CA HIS A 219 -20.45 3.53 10.93
C HIS A 219 -19.25 3.40 9.97
N ALA A 220 -19.05 2.23 9.38
CA ALA A 220 -18.02 1.98 8.39
C ALA A 220 -18.13 2.91 7.17
N LYS A 221 -19.36 3.16 6.68
CA LYS A 221 -19.60 4.09 5.57
C LYS A 221 -19.20 5.53 5.91
N SER A 222 -19.52 6.00 7.11
CA SER A 222 -19.11 7.34 7.56
C SER A 222 -17.58 7.49 7.58
N ARG A 223 -16.90 6.51 8.17
CA ARG A 223 -15.43 6.48 8.25
C ARG A 223 -14.76 6.33 6.87
N ALA A 224 -15.37 5.57 5.96
CA ALA A 224 -14.86 5.40 4.60
C ALA A 224 -14.74 6.74 3.86
N TYR A 225 -15.70 7.63 3.99
CA TYR A 225 -15.61 8.98 3.41
C TYR A 225 -14.46 9.79 4.02
N GLN A 226 -14.22 9.67 5.33
CA GLN A 226 -13.10 10.35 5.99
C GLN A 226 -11.75 9.76 5.53
N VAL A 227 -11.65 8.43 5.39
CA VAL A 227 -10.44 7.79 4.84
C VAL A 227 -10.15 8.31 3.43
N ILE A 228 -11.16 8.42 2.57
CA ILE A 228 -10.98 8.94 1.21
C ILE A 228 -10.56 10.41 1.26
N GLN A 229 -11.19 11.23 2.09
CA GLN A 229 -10.84 12.64 2.25
C GLN A 229 -9.37 12.82 2.69
N HIS A 230 -8.94 12.08 3.70
CA HIS A 230 -7.56 12.09 4.17
C HIS A 230 -6.58 11.57 3.11
N SER A 231 -6.98 10.53 2.36
CA SER A 231 -6.17 9.97 1.27
C SER A 231 -5.96 10.99 0.13
N LEU A 232 -6.97 11.76 -0.22
CA LEU A 232 -6.86 12.84 -1.20
C LEU A 232 -5.93 13.93 -0.70
N ALA A 233 -6.15 14.43 0.52
CA ALA A 233 -5.30 15.47 1.14
C ALA A 233 -3.83 15.03 1.24
N TRP A 234 -3.58 13.79 1.65
CA TRP A 234 -2.23 13.21 1.67
C TRP A 234 -1.64 13.10 0.26
N GLY A 235 -2.45 12.67 -0.70
CA GLY A 235 -2.05 12.59 -2.10
C GLY A 235 -1.61 13.93 -2.68
N ASP A 236 -2.33 15.01 -2.40
CA ASP A 236 -2.01 16.37 -2.87
C ASP A 236 -0.77 16.91 -2.18
N PHE A 237 -0.63 16.69 -0.88
CA PHE A 237 0.59 17.03 -0.15
C PHE A 237 1.82 16.31 -0.73
N LEU A 238 1.72 15.01 -1.01
CA LEU A 238 2.82 14.25 -1.61
C LEU A 238 3.12 14.70 -3.03
N GLN A 239 2.12 15.10 -3.82
CA GLN A 239 2.32 15.68 -5.14
C GLN A 239 3.11 16.98 -5.07
N GLN A 240 2.84 17.82 -4.09
CA GLN A 240 3.57 19.06 -3.85
C GLN A 240 4.99 18.79 -3.33
N ARG A 241 5.16 17.81 -2.44
CA ARG A 241 6.45 17.49 -1.82
C ARG A 241 7.40 16.74 -2.78
N PHE A 242 6.85 15.93 -3.68
CA PHE A 242 7.59 15.09 -4.62
C PHE A 242 7.05 15.28 -6.06
N PRO A 243 7.11 16.49 -6.64
CA PRO A 243 6.38 16.84 -7.87
C PRO A 243 6.83 16.04 -9.10
N ARG A 244 8.10 15.60 -9.13
CA ARG A 244 8.68 14.85 -10.25
C ARG A 244 8.57 13.33 -10.10
N SER A 245 8.15 12.81 -8.93
CA SER A 245 8.16 11.37 -8.68
C SER A 245 7.12 10.62 -9.53
N LEU A 246 7.43 9.34 -9.82
CA LEU A 246 6.41 8.38 -10.28
C LEU A 246 5.54 7.99 -9.08
N ARG A 247 4.25 8.21 -9.19
CA ARG A 247 3.30 7.89 -8.11
C ARG A 247 2.83 6.46 -8.22
N LEU A 248 3.10 5.68 -7.18
CA LEU A 248 2.59 4.33 -7.01
C LEU A 248 1.36 4.33 -6.10
N SER A 249 0.56 3.29 -6.20
CA SER A 249 -0.62 3.06 -5.37
C SER A 249 -0.72 1.60 -4.96
N ILE A 250 -1.22 1.34 -3.77
CA ILE A 250 -1.55 0.00 -3.29
C ILE A 250 -2.91 -0.50 -3.82
N HIS A 251 -3.69 0.37 -4.43
CA HIS A 251 -5.00 0.06 -5.00
C HIS A 251 -4.93 -0.04 -6.53
N PRO A 252 -5.81 -0.84 -7.16
CA PRO A 252 -5.97 -0.80 -8.60
C PRO A 252 -6.23 0.62 -9.07
N GLN A 253 -5.68 0.98 -10.22
CA GLN A 253 -5.86 2.29 -10.84
C GLN A 253 -6.58 2.16 -12.17
N ALA A 254 -7.38 3.17 -12.50
CA ALA A 254 -8.04 3.24 -13.80
C ALA A 254 -7.00 3.36 -14.93
N HIS A 255 -7.36 2.91 -16.12
CA HIS A 255 -6.57 3.15 -17.33
C HIS A 255 -6.39 4.66 -17.54
N GLY A 256 -5.17 5.09 -17.87
CA GLY A 256 -4.85 6.51 -18.04
C GLY A 256 -4.54 7.27 -16.75
N SER A 257 -4.61 6.63 -15.57
CA SER A 257 -4.24 7.25 -14.30
C SER A 257 -2.79 7.75 -14.29
N ASP A 258 -2.54 8.84 -13.58
CA ASP A 258 -1.20 9.34 -13.25
C ASP A 258 -0.51 8.54 -12.13
N LYS A 259 -1.19 7.49 -11.62
CA LYS A 259 -0.69 6.57 -10.60
C LYS A 259 -0.63 5.15 -11.14
N LEU A 260 0.39 4.40 -10.74
CA LEU A 260 0.51 2.98 -11.03
C LEU A 260 0.11 2.16 -9.80
N GLY A 261 -0.97 1.39 -9.92
CA GLY A 261 -1.32 0.38 -8.91
C GLY A 261 -0.29 -0.76 -8.95
N ILE A 262 0.26 -1.16 -7.79
CA ILE A 262 1.27 -2.23 -7.73
C ILE A 262 0.91 -3.33 -6.75
N HIS A 263 1.33 -4.56 -7.07
CA HIS A 263 1.37 -5.67 -6.14
C HIS A 263 2.73 -5.75 -5.44
N MET A 264 2.71 -6.02 -4.14
CA MET A 264 3.91 -6.38 -3.38
C MET A 264 4.03 -7.90 -3.21
N LEU A 265 2.92 -8.56 -2.86
CA LEU A 265 2.84 -10.02 -2.72
C LEU A 265 1.58 -10.56 -3.41
N PRO A 266 1.60 -11.83 -3.88
CA PRO A 266 0.42 -12.48 -4.44
C PRO A 266 -0.73 -12.56 -3.43
N THR A 267 -1.94 -12.28 -3.90
CA THR A 267 -3.19 -12.42 -3.11
C THR A 267 -4.37 -12.67 -4.04
N ALA A 268 -5.39 -13.37 -3.54
CA ALA A 268 -6.66 -13.54 -4.25
C ALA A 268 -7.58 -12.31 -4.14
N ASP A 269 -7.41 -11.48 -3.11
CA ASP A 269 -8.17 -10.26 -2.90
C ASP A 269 -7.34 -9.04 -3.34
N ALA A 270 -7.74 -8.38 -4.44
CA ALA A 270 -7.04 -7.23 -4.99
C ALA A 270 -6.96 -6.01 -4.05
N TRP A 271 -7.70 -6.01 -2.95
CA TRP A 271 -7.68 -4.97 -1.92
C TRP A 271 -6.78 -5.31 -0.73
N LEU A 272 -6.29 -6.56 -0.64
CA LEU A 272 -5.51 -7.02 0.50
C LEU A 272 -4.07 -6.49 0.42
N THR A 273 -3.59 -5.99 1.55
CA THR A 273 -2.24 -5.45 1.73
C THR A 273 -1.57 -6.13 2.93
N PRO A 274 -0.24 -6.03 3.10
CA PRO A 274 0.47 -6.69 4.21
C PRO A 274 -0.08 -6.35 5.59
N TRP A 275 -0.48 -5.11 5.81
CA TRP A 275 -1.02 -4.64 7.08
C TRP A 275 -2.48 -5.02 7.33
N HIS A 276 -3.17 -5.60 6.36
CA HIS A 276 -4.51 -6.19 6.49
C HIS A 276 -4.52 -7.70 6.36
N ALA A 277 -3.34 -8.34 6.42
CA ALA A 277 -3.14 -9.74 6.11
C ALA A 277 -2.05 -10.38 6.95
N VAL A 278 -1.91 -11.68 6.78
CA VAL A 278 -0.77 -12.49 7.21
C VAL A 278 -0.09 -13.11 5.99
N ALA A 279 1.21 -13.32 6.07
CA ALA A 279 1.91 -14.14 5.09
C ALA A 279 1.55 -15.61 5.32
N VAL A 280 1.27 -16.34 4.24
CA VAL A 280 1.00 -17.78 4.26
C VAL A 280 1.97 -18.49 3.32
N ASP A 281 2.86 -19.27 3.89
CA ASP A 281 3.80 -20.11 3.16
C ASP A 281 3.06 -21.36 2.66
N LEU A 282 2.93 -21.48 1.35
CA LEU A 282 2.38 -22.65 0.66
C LEU A 282 3.49 -23.65 0.27
N GLY A 283 4.76 -23.34 0.59
CA GLY A 283 5.94 -24.13 0.32
C GLY A 283 6.59 -23.87 -1.04
N ASP A 284 5.83 -23.61 -2.09
CA ASP A 284 6.30 -23.19 -3.42
C ASP A 284 6.28 -21.67 -3.57
N ARG A 285 5.41 -21.00 -2.81
CA ARG A 285 5.23 -19.53 -2.80
C ARG A 285 4.63 -19.06 -1.50
N THR A 286 4.80 -17.78 -1.21
CA THR A 286 4.12 -17.09 -0.12
C THR A 286 3.04 -16.18 -0.68
N VAL A 287 1.86 -16.19 -0.06
CA VAL A 287 0.70 -15.36 -0.44
C VAL A 287 0.18 -14.58 0.76
N LEU A 288 -0.58 -13.51 0.50
CA LEU A 288 -1.32 -12.80 1.55
C LEU A 288 -2.73 -13.40 1.68
N MET A 289 -3.13 -13.66 2.92
CA MET A 289 -4.50 -14.02 3.31
C MET A 289 -4.89 -13.28 4.59
N LYS A 290 -6.20 -13.12 4.84
CA LYS A 290 -6.65 -12.73 6.18
C LYS A 290 -6.36 -13.88 7.15
N ARG A 291 -5.98 -13.58 8.38
CA ARG A 291 -5.61 -14.57 9.40
C ARG A 291 -6.66 -15.68 9.52
N HIS A 292 -7.95 -15.33 9.71
CA HIS A 292 -9.02 -16.33 9.84
C HIS A 292 -9.17 -17.23 8.61
N GLN A 293 -8.86 -16.72 7.40
CA GLN A 293 -8.87 -17.55 6.18
C GLN A 293 -7.73 -18.57 6.19
N ALA A 294 -6.53 -18.15 6.62
CA ALA A 294 -5.40 -19.07 6.78
C ALA A 294 -5.72 -20.17 7.82
N GLU A 295 -6.30 -19.80 8.96
CA GLU A 295 -6.74 -20.73 10.01
C GLU A 295 -7.81 -21.71 9.51
N ASN A 296 -8.82 -21.23 8.80
CA ASN A 296 -9.88 -22.07 8.21
C ASN A 296 -9.35 -23.06 7.17
N GLN A 297 -8.27 -22.72 6.46
CA GLN A 297 -7.57 -23.60 5.54
C GLN A 297 -6.62 -24.58 6.25
N GLY A 298 -6.58 -24.56 7.59
CA GLY A 298 -5.76 -25.43 8.41
C GLY A 298 -4.27 -25.12 8.38
N ALA A 299 -3.91 -23.89 8.00
CA ALA A 299 -2.54 -23.41 8.13
C ALA A 299 -2.17 -23.27 9.63
N ARG A 300 -0.92 -23.54 9.98
CA ARG A 300 -0.40 -23.43 11.35
C ARG A 300 0.45 -22.20 11.50
N LEU A 301 0.31 -21.52 12.64
CA LEU A 301 1.11 -20.36 13.00
C LEU A 301 2.56 -20.76 13.26
N VAL A 302 3.48 -20.05 12.62
CA VAL A 302 4.93 -20.18 12.80
C VAL A 302 5.42 -19.00 13.62
N HIS A 303 6.24 -19.30 14.63
CA HIS A 303 6.95 -18.31 15.43
C HIS A 303 8.40 -18.23 14.99
N VAL A 304 8.94 -17.02 14.94
CA VAL A 304 10.37 -16.75 14.71
C VAL A 304 10.85 -15.91 15.90
N GLU A 305 11.92 -16.34 16.53
CA GLU A 305 12.46 -15.68 17.73
C GLU A 305 11.38 -15.41 18.82
N GLY A 306 10.51 -16.40 19.02
CA GLY A 306 9.45 -16.32 20.02
C GLY A 306 8.25 -15.44 19.66
N ARG A 307 8.23 -14.82 18.47
CA ARG A 307 7.13 -13.94 18.00
C ARG A 307 6.33 -14.59 16.89
N PRO A 308 4.98 -14.40 16.84
CA PRO A 308 4.18 -14.79 15.70
C PRO A 308 4.70 -14.13 14.42
N SER A 309 4.92 -14.92 13.37
CA SER A 309 5.56 -14.45 12.13
C SER A 309 4.66 -14.62 10.89
N HIS A 310 4.17 -15.83 10.67
CA HIS A 310 3.39 -16.18 9.48
C HIS A 310 2.65 -17.50 9.68
N TYR A 311 1.83 -17.86 8.71
CA TYR A 311 1.21 -19.18 8.64
C TYR A 311 1.91 -20.07 7.61
N ARG A 312 1.89 -21.39 7.84
CA ARG A 312 2.37 -22.39 6.88
C ARG A 312 1.34 -23.47 6.66
N VAL A 313 1.14 -23.83 5.39
CA VAL A 313 0.32 -24.98 4.98
C VAL A 313 1.23 -26.18 4.77
N TRP A 314 0.96 -27.30 5.45
CA TRP A 314 1.72 -28.54 5.34
C TRP A 314 1.31 -29.37 4.11
N PRO A 315 2.21 -30.16 3.52
CA PRO A 315 1.99 -30.86 2.23
C PRO A 315 0.68 -31.66 2.13
N ASP A 316 0.28 -32.33 3.19
CA ASP A 316 -0.91 -33.20 3.21
C ASP A 316 -2.23 -32.41 3.04
N ARG A 317 -2.22 -31.10 3.23
CA ARG A 317 -3.39 -30.22 3.07
C ARG A 317 -3.33 -29.31 1.84
N ARG A 318 -2.23 -29.30 1.11
CA ARG A 318 -2.08 -28.48 -0.12
C ARG A 318 -3.14 -28.79 -1.17
N ARG A 319 -3.51 -30.05 -1.32
CA ARG A 319 -4.53 -30.48 -2.30
C ARG A 319 -5.88 -29.82 -2.06
N ARG A 320 -6.32 -29.63 -0.82
CA ARG A 320 -7.61 -28.97 -0.49
C ARG A 320 -7.60 -27.48 -0.81
N VAL A 321 -6.55 -26.76 -0.44
CA VAL A 321 -6.43 -25.29 -0.67
C VAL A 321 -6.43 -24.94 -2.16
N LEU A 322 -5.89 -25.82 -3.01
CA LEU A 322 -5.87 -25.62 -4.46
C LEU A 322 -7.19 -26.00 -5.12
N GLN A 323 -7.92 -26.99 -4.57
CA GLN A 323 -9.22 -27.43 -5.07
C GLN A 323 -10.34 -26.43 -4.78
N ASP A 324 -10.35 -25.82 -3.60
CA ASP A 324 -11.34 -24.78 -3.23
C ASP A 324 -11.18 -23.48 -4.05
N ARG A 325 -9.99 -23.26 -4.67
CA ARG A 325 -9.72 -22.12 -5.56
C ARG A 325 -10.12 -22.37 -7.03
N ALA A 326 -10.25 -23.61 -7.43
CA ALA A 326 -10.73 -23.98 -8.76
C ALA A 326 -12.28 -24.03 -8.84
N ALA A 327 -12.93 -24.01 -7.67
CA ALA A 327 -14.37 -24.06 -7.52
C ALA A 327 -15.03 -22.72 -7.14
N ALA A 328 -14.24 -21.66 -6.93
CA ALA A 328 -14.69 -20.28 -6.64
C ALA A 328 -14.24 -19.31 -7.75
#